data_2e0c48f305492500872d2db0cb1db278
#
_entry.id   2e0c48f305492500872d2db0cb1db278
#
_cell.length_a   1.000
_cell.length_b   1.000
_cell.length_c   1.000
_cell.angle_alpha   90.00
_cell.angle_beta   90.00
_cell.angle_gamma   90.00
#
_symmetry.space_group_name_H-M   'P 1'
#
loop_
_entity.id
_entity.type
_entity.pdbx_description
1 polymer ?
#
loop_
_entity_poly.entity_id
_entity_poly.type
_entity_poly.pdbx_seq_one_letter_code
_entity_poly.pdbx_strand_id
1 'polypeptide(L)'
;MPVQQLKKHLDKAGIEYMCLSHPPAFTAQELAHHVKIAGDQVVKTVIIELDGKMAMLVMPATWRIRWDRLTRILDTDFVDLADEQEFQDRFPDCEVGAMPPFGNLFHMPVYCAEALTKQPELAFAAGTHSESIHMKTEDFMELVRPMVLEQGFVKPGTQKPAWLCRKRTATGDTLAEGHAANIAGY
;
A
#
# COMPACT_ATOMS: atom_id res chain seq x y z
N MET A 1 -0.38 1.20 22.31
CA MET A 1 0.64 1.10 21.23
C MET A 1 0.16 0.13 20.18
N PRO A 2 0.03 0.53 18.90
CA PRO A 2 -0.54 -0.28 17.82
C PRO A 2 0.24 -1.56 17.56
N VAL A 3 1.57 -1.49 17.70
CA VAL A 3 2.45 -2.66 17.63
C VAL A 3 2.01 -3.77 18.59
N GLN A 4 1.57 -3.42 19.80
CA GLN A 4 1.11 -4.41 20.77
C GLN A 4 -0.24 -5.02 20.39
N GLN A 5 -1.15 -4.25 19.80
CA GLN A 5 -2.43 -4.78 19.31
C GLN A 5 -2.21 -5.76 18.17
N LEU A 6 -1.34 -5.41 17.23
CA LEU A 6 -0.96 -6.29 16.13
C LEU A 6 -0.27 -7.56 16.63
N LYS A 7 0.74 -7.43 17.53
CA LYS A 7 1.42 -8.58 18.13
C LYS A 7 0.44 -9.51 18.85
N LYS A 8 -0.47 -8.97 19.67
CA LYS A 8 -1.52 -9.77 20.34
C LYS A 8 -2.42 -10.49 19.33
N HIS A 9 -2.71 -9.86 18.20
CA HIS A 9 -3.53 -10.47 17.15
C HIS A 9 -2.79 -11.66 16.51
N LEU A 10 -1.51 -11.49 16.17
CA LEU A 10 -0.65 -12.53 15.60
C LEU A 10 -0.42 -13.67 16.60
N ASP A 11 -0.09 -13.35 17.86
CA ASP A 11 0.13 -14.32 18.92
C ASP A 11 -1.13 -15.18 19.19
N LYS A 12 -2.30 -14.54 19.22
CA LYS A 12 -3.60 -15.22 19.40
C LYS A 12 -3.91 -16.17 18.23
N ALA A 13 -3.47 -15.81 17.03
CA ALA A 13 -3.62 -16.64 15.84
C ALA A 13 -2.55 -17.74 15.73
N GLY A 14 -1.55 -17.76 16.62
CA GLY A 14 -0.45 -18.72 16.59
C GLY A 14 0.52 -18.54 15.42
N ILE A 15 0.61 -17.33 14.89
CA ILE A 15 1.44 -17.01 13.74
C ILE A 15 2.89 -16.75 14.16
N GLU A 16 3.83 -17.33 13.42
CA GLU A 16 5.26 -17.04 13.56
C GLU A 16 5.62 -15.74 12.81
N TYR A 17 6.23 -14.81 13.51
CA TYR A 17 6.72 -13.55 12.93
C TYR A 17 7.98 -13.07 13.60
N MET A 18 8.76 -12.25 12.91
CA MET A 18 9.88 -11.49 13.49
C MET A 18 9.51 -10.02 13.63
N CYS A 19 9.82 -9.46 14.80
CA CYS A 19 9.74 -8.02 15.01
C CYS A 19 11.16 -7.45 14.99
N LEU A 20 11.40 -6.51 14.09
CA LEU A 20 12.70 -5.89 13.88
C LEU A 20 12.62 -4.41 14.26
N SER A 21 13.56 -3.98 15.12
CA SER A 21 13.79 -2.55 15.37
C SER A 21 14.88 -2.04 14.42
N HIS A 22 14.69 -0.87 13.84
CA HIS A 22 15.58 -0.25 12.87
C HIS A 22 15.60 1.28 13.05
N PRO A 23 16.54 1.99 12.44
CA PRO A 23 16.49 3.45 12.36
C PRO A 23 15.18 3.90 11.71
N PRO A 24 14.67 5.10 12.03
CA PRO A 24 13.42 5.59 11.45
C PRO A 24 13.41 5.48 9.92
N ALA A 25 12.38 4.86 9.37
CA ALA A 25 12.12 4.71 7.95
C ALA A 25 10.76 5.31 7.62
N PHE A 26 10.74 6.44 6.94
CA PHE A 26 9.52 7.16 6.58
C PHE A 26 8.90 6.68 5.29
N THR A 27 9.65 5.90 4.51
CA THR A 27 9.17 5.27 3.29
C THR A 27 9.39 3.76 3.33
N ALA A 28 8.53 3.01 2.63
CA ALA A 28 8.69 1.57 2.51
C ALA A 28 10.01 1.17 1.81
N GLN A 29 10.59 2.06 0.99
CA GLN A 29 11.89 1.84 0.35
C GLN A 29 13.04 1.99 1.36
N GLU A 30 12.98 2.97 2.26
CA GLU A 30 13.93 3.09 3.38
C GLU A 30 13.83 1.88 4.30
N LEU A 31 12.60 1.44 4.61
CA LEU A 31 12.39 0.20 5.36
C LEU A 31 13.09 -0.98 4.70
N ALA A 32 12.88 -1.18 3.40
CA ALA A 32 13.53 -2.26 2.64
C ALA A 32 15.07 -2.22 2.77
N HIS A 33 15.65 -1.02 2.74
CA HIS A 33 17.08 -0.82 2.91
C HIS A 33 17.56 -1.19 4.32
N HIS A 34 16.84 -0.74 5.36
CA HIS A 34 17.20 -1.00 6.76
C HIS A 34 17.11 -2.48 7.13
N VAL A 35 16.03 -3.15 6.72
CA VAL A 35 15.81 -4.57 7.04
C VAL A 35 16.51 -5.52 6.06
N LYS A 36 17.17 -5.01 5.02
CA LYS A 36 17.87 -5.75 3.97
C LYS A 36 17.01 -6.80 3.26
N ILE A 37 15.75 -6.46 3.02
CA ILE A 37 14.76 -7.27 2.32
C ILE A 37 14.51 -6.65 0.94
N ALA A 38 14.22 -7.48 -0.06
CA ALA A 38 13.91 -6.99 -1.40
C ALA A 38 12.67 -6.08 -1.37
N GLY A 39 12.72 -4.94 -2.08
CA GLY A 39 11.61 -3.98 -2.08
C GLY A 39 10.28 -4.54 -2.59
N ASP A 40 10.31 -5.65 -3.36
CA ASP A 40 9.10 -6.34 -3.80
C ASP A 40 8.45 -7.19 -2.67
N GLN A 41 9.17 -7.46 -1.58
CA GLN A 41 8.69 -8.15 -0.37
C GLN A 41 8.29 -7.16 0.74
N VAL A 42 8.69 -5.90 0.64
CA VAL A 42 8.28 -4.88 1.60
C VAL A 42 6.95 -4.29 1.18
N VAL A 43 6.01 -4.29 2.10
CA VAL A 43 4.65 -3.81 1.89
C VAL A 43 4.57 -2.32 2.14
N LYS A 44 4.00 -1.61 1.18
CA LYS A 44 3.56 -0.23 1.31
C LYS A 44 2.04 -0.22 1.51
N THR A 45 1.60 0.40 2.58
CA THR A 45 0.19 0.59 2.92
C THR A 45 -0.24 2.01 2.55
N VAL A 46 -1.33 2.15 1.81
CA VAL A 46 -1.92 3.44 1.42
C VAL A 46 -3.39 3.43 1.79
N ILE A 47 -3.83 4.45 2.51
CA ILE A 47 -5.25 4.64 2.82
C ILE A 47 -5.89 5.43 1.68
N ILE A 48 -6.98 4.91 1.16
CA ILE A 48 -7.74 5.49 0.06
C ILE A 48 -9.20 5.72 0.47
N GLU A 49 -9.85 6.63 -0.21
CA GLU A 49 -11.28 6.82 -0.17
C GLU A 49 -11.92 6.27 -1.44
N LEU A 50 -12.95 5.46 -1.29
CA LEU A 50 -13.77 4.88 -2.34
C LEU A 50 -15.23 5.30 -2.09
N ASP A 51 -15.78 6.21 -2.90
CA ASP A 51 -17.18 6.66 -2.79
C ASP A 51 -17.58 7.02 -1.33
N GLY A 52 -16.71 7.78 -0.64
CA GLY A 52 -16.92 8.19 0.75
C GLY A 52 -16.62 7.13 1.81
N LYS A 53 -16.00 5.99 1.44
CA LYS A 53 -15.59 4.94 2.36
C LYS A 53 -14.09 4.73 2.31
N MET A 54 -13.48 4.62 3.48
CA MET A 54 -12.06 4.35 3.56
C MET A 54 -11.74 2.88 3.31
N ALA A 55 -10.66 2.64 2.60
CA ALA A 55 -10.10 1.33 2.33
C ALA A 55 -8.57 1.37 2.37
N MET A 56 -7.96 0.22 2.40
CA MET A 56 -6.51 0.07 2.48
C MET A 56 -5.99 -0.59 1.20
N LEU A 57 -5.08 0.07 0.51
CA LEU A 57 -4.31 -0.52 -0.60
C LEU A 57 -2.97 -1.02 -0.08
N VAL A 58 -2.62 -2.24 -0.42
CA VAL A 58 -1.36 -2.90 -0.05
C VAL A 58 -0.61 -3.33 -1.29
N MET A 59 0.62 -2.87 -1.44
CA MET A 59 1.44 -3.14 -2.63
C MET A 59 2.93 -3.21 -2.29
N PRO A 60 3.77 -3.74 -3.19
CA PRO A 60 5.23 -3.68 -3.01
C PRO A 60 5.73 -2.24 -2.90
N ALA A 61 6.73 -2.01 -2.05
CA ALA A 61 7.33 -0.69 -1.79
C ALA A 61 7.78 0.03 -3.06
N THR A 62 8.25 -0.73 -4.04
CA THR A 62 8.77 -0.22 -5.32
C THR A 62 7.68 0.12 -6.33
N TRP A 63 6.42 -0.29 -6.09
CA TRP A 63 5.33 -0.14 -7.05
C TRP A 63 4.56 1.18 -6.84
N ARG A 64 3.81 1.58 -7.90
CA ARG A 64 2.96 2.78 -7.90
C ARG A 64 1.53 2.44 -8.24
N ILE A 65 0.60 3.25 -7.73
CA ILE A 65 -0.83 3.13 -8.00
C ILE A 65 -1.13 3.68 -9.40
N ARG A 66 -2.02 3.00 -10.10
CA ARG A 66 -2.61 3.42 -11.36
C ARG A 66 -4.07 3.82 -11.12
N TRP A 67 -4.25 5.06 -10.70
CA TRP A 67 -5.56 5.62 -10.37
C TRP A 67 -6.57 5.45 -11.49
N ASP A 68 -6.13 5.68 -12.75
CA ASP A 68 -6.93 5.50 -13.97
C ASP A 68 -7.48 4.09 -14.17
N ARG A 69 -6.90 3.11 -13.52
CA ARG A 69 -7.33 1.71 -13.58
C ARG A 69 -8.13 1.30 -12.35
N LEU A 70 -7.78 1.82 -11.19
CA LEU A 70 -8.45 1.45 -9.94
C LEU A 70 -9.95 1.75 -9.98
N THR A 71 -10.35 2.92 -10.47
CA THR A 71 -11.75 3.31 -10.63
C THR A 71 -12.56 2.26 -11.40
N ARG A 72 -12.00 1.72 -12.48
CA ARG A 72 -12.65 0.68 -13.30
C ARG A 72 -12.66 -0.69 -12.62
N ILE A 73 -11.56 -1.06 -11.96
CA ILE A 73 -11.41 -2.39 -11.35
C ILE A 73 -12.29 -2.51 -10.11
N LEU A 74 -12.40 -1.43 -9.35
CA LEU A 74 -13.19 -1.39 -8.12
C LEU A 74 -14.66 -1.03 -8.37
N ASP A 75 -15.03 -0.76 -9.65
CA ASP A 75 -16.39 -0.35 -10.04
C ASP A 75 -16.91 0.78 -9.16
N THR A 76 -16.11 1.85 -9.06
CA THR A 76 -16.36 3.01 -8.21
C THR A 76 -16.35 4.29 -9.04
N ASP A 77 -17.16 5.25 -8.66
CA ASP A 77 -17.20 6.56 -9.33
C ASP A 77 -16.04 7.45 -8.90
N PHE A 78 -15.56 7.25 -7.67
CA PHE A 78 -14.50 8.05 -7.07
C PHE A 78 -13.50 7.20 -6.30
N VAL A 79 -12.21 7.38 -6.59
CA VAL A 79 -11.10 6.84 -5.80
C VAL A 79 -9.97 7.85 -5.73
N ASP A 80 -9.52 8.16 -4.52
CA ASP A 80 -8.39 9.07 -4.26
C ASP A 80 -7.67 8.69 -2.96
N LEU A 81 -6.57 9.36 -2.68
CA LEU A 81 -5.91 9.27 -1.37
C LEU A 81 -6.84 9.81 -0.30
N ALA A 82 -6.96 9.10 0.80
CA ALA A 82 -7.67 9.62 1.96
C ALA A 82 -6.86 10.76 2.62
N ASP A 83 -7.55 11.77 3.13
CA ASP A 83 -6.92 12.85 3.88
C ASP A 83 -6.39 12.31 5.22
N GLU A 84 -5.14 12.66 5.56
CA GLU A 84 -4.50 12.20 6.81
C GLU A 84 -5.29 12.61 8.07
N GLN A 85 -5.93 13.78 8.06
CA GLN A 85 -6.73 14.24 9.18
C GLN A 85 -8.00 13.41 9.36
N GLU A 86 -8.57 12.90 8.27
CA GLU A 86 -9.79 12.09 8.30
C GLU A 86 -9.55 10.66 8.80
N PHE A 87 -8.39 10.08 8.50
CA PHE A 87 -8.12 8.71 8.93
C PHE A 87 -7.29 8.59 10.20
N GLN A 88 -6.61 9.64 10.66
CA GLN A 88 -5.73 9.59 11.83
C GLN A 88 -6.44 9.05 13.08
N ASP A 89 -7.69 9.44 13.30
CA ASP A 89 -8.49 8.97 14.43
C ASP A 89 -8.81 7.48 14.38
N ARG A 90 -8.76 6.87 13.18
CA ARG A 90 -8.97 5.43 13.00
C ARG A 90 -7.75 4.59 13.34
N PHE A 91 -6.58 5.20 13.38
CA PHE A 91 -5.32 4.55 13.71
C PHE A 91 -4.72 5.13 15.00
N PRO A 92 -5.43 5.00 16.14
CA PRO A 92 -4.93 5.53 17.39
C PRO A 92 -3.56 4.92 17.68
N ASP A 93 -2.62 5.77 18.04
CA ASP A 93 -1.24 5.37 18.34
C ASP A 93 -0.37 4.90 17.14
N CYS A 94 -0.85 4.92 15.88
CA CYS A 94 -0.01 4.72 14.70
C CYS A 94 0.61 6.04 14.26
N GLU A 95 1.87 6.00 13.89
CA GLU A 95 2.51 7.09 13.17
C GLU A 95 1.99 7.11 11.72
N VAL A 96 1.69 8.32 11.21
CA VAL A 96 1.20 8.48 9.84
C VAL A 96 2.24 7.93 8.85
N GLY A 97 1.80 7.09 7.93
CA GLY A 97 2.70 6.40 6.98
C GLY A 97 3.26 5.06 7.48
N ALA A 98 3.10 4.73 8.78
CA ALA A 98 3.57 3.47 9.37
C ALA A 98 2.45 2.48 9.71
N MET A 99 1.23 2.69 9.18
CA MET A 99 0.09 1.82 9.44
C MET A 99 0.35 0.41 8.92
N PRO A 100 0.12 -0.62 9.75
CA PRO A 100 0.26 -2.00 9.32
C PRO A 100 -0.85 -2.40 8.33
N PRO A 101 -0.60 -3.34 7.39
CA PRO A 101 -1.55 -3.71 6.34
C PRO A 101 -2.69 -4.63 6.83
N PHE A 102 -3.14 -4.44 8.06
CA PHE A 102 -4.19 -5.22 8.73
C PHE A 102 -5.48 -4.42 8.86
N GLY A 103 -6.12 -4.11 7.72
CA GLY A 103 -7.36 -3.32 7.70
C GLY A 103 -8.49 -3.93 8.54
N ASN A 104 -8.50 -5.24 8.74
CA ASN A 104 -9.44 -5.92 9.63
C ASN A 104 -9.35 -5.47 11.09
N LEU A 105 -8.18 -5.00 11.55
CA LEU A 105 -8.02 -4.41 12.89
C LEU A 105 -8.61 -2.99 12.98
N PHE A 106 -8.85 -2.36 11.84
CA PHE A 106 -9.31 -0.97 11.73
C PHE A 106 -10.65 -0.85 11.02
N HIS A 107 -11.37 -1.97 10.83
CA HIS A 107 -12.66 -2.04 10.15
C HIS A 107 -12.64 -1.47 8.72
N MET A 108 -11.54 -1.71 8.01
CA MET A 108 -11.35 -1.30 6.62
C MET A 108 -11.17 -2.51 5.70
N PRO A 109 -11.77 -2.52 4.50
CA PRO A 109 -11.44 -3.50 3.48
C PRO A 109 -10.00 -3.31 3.02
N VAL A 110 -9.34 -4.41 2.66
CA VAL A 110 -7.96 -4.43 2.17
C VAL A 110 -7.94 -4.92 0.74
N TYR A 111 -7.33 -4.16 -0.14
CA TYR A 111 -7.04 -4.50 -1.53
C TYR A 111 -5.55 -4.72 -1.68
N CYS A 112 -5.15 -5.90 -2.14
CA CYS A 112 -3.76 -6.32 -2.20
C CYS A 112 -3.30 -6.50 -3.65
N ALA A 113 -2.15 -5.96 -4.00
CA ALA A 113 -1.53 -6.23 -5.30
C ALA A 113 -1.14 -7.71 -5.40
N GLU A 114 -1.53 -8.37 -6.51
CA GLU A 114 -1.20 -9.78 -6.77
C GLU A 114 0.32 -10.06 -6.65
N ALA A 115 1.17 -9.08 -6.96
CA ALA A 115 2.60 -9.23 -6.85
C ALA A 115 3.10 -9.61 -5.45
N LEU A 116 2.39 -9.20 -4.39
CA LEU A 116 2.71 -9.59 -3.00
C LEU A 116 2.41 -11.07 -2.74
N THR A 117 1.35 -11.62 -3.35
CA THR A 117 0.99 -13.03 -3.15
C THR A 117 2.02 -14.01 -3.71
N LYS A 118 2.89 -13.53 -4.60
CA LYS A 118 3.98 -14.30 -5.23
C LYS A 118 5.26 -14.29 -4.40
N GLN A 119 5.31 -13.50 -3.33
CA GLN A 119 6.45 -13.45 -2.43
C GLN A 119 6.30 -14.51 -1.33
N PRO A 120 7.36 -15.20 -0.89
CA PRO A 120 7.28 -16.17 0.19
C PRO A 120 6.99 -15.51 1.54
N GLU A 121 7.52 -14.30 1.74
CA GLU A 121 7.46 -13.56 2.98
C GLU A 121 7.25 -12.08 2.71
N LEU A 122 6.64 -11.38 3.68
CA LEU A 122 6.36 -9.96 3.63
C LEU A 122 6.94 -9.25 4.86
N ALA A 123 7.43 -8.04 4.66
CA ALA A 123 7.83 -7.13 5.73
C ALA A 123 7.05 -5.82 5.63
N PHE A 124 6.63 -5.26 6.75
CA PHE A 124 5.85 -4.03 6.81
C PHE A 124 6.07 -3.28 8.11
N ALA A 125 5.80 -1.97 8.10
CA ALA A 125 5.83 -1.14 9.29
C ALA A 125 4.76 -1.61 10.29
N ALA A 126 5.10 -1.61 11.57
CA ALA A 126 4.27 -2.16 12.63
C ALA A 126 3.50 -1.09 13.44
N GLY A 127 3.26 0.07 12.86
CA GLY A 127 2.59 1.21 13.48
C GLY A 127 3.53 2.33 13.92
N THR A 128 4.85 2.12 13.82
CA THR A 128 5.88 3.14 14.03
C THR A 128 6.90 3.10 12.90
N HIS A 129 7.61 4.20 12.70
CA HIS A 129 8.68 4.27 11.69
C HIS A 129 9.96 3.52 12.08
N SER A 130 10.04 2.99 13.30
CA SER A 130 11.24 2.30 13.83
C SER A 130 11.03 0.81 14.11
N GLU A 131 9.83 0.29 13.88
CA GLU A 131 9.52 -1.13 14.09
C GLU A 131 8.83 -1.72 12.86
N SER A 132 9.25 -2.91 12.49
CA SER A 132 8.65 -3.67 11.40
C SER A 132 8.38 -5.11 11.80
N ILE A 133 7.40 -5.71 11.14
CA ILE A 133 7.10 -7.13 11.27
C ILE A 133 7.43 -7.82 9.95
N HIS A 134 8.02 -9.00 10.06
CA HIS A 134 8.33 -9.89 8.97
C HIS A 134 7.62 -11.23 9.23
N MET A 135 6.81 -11.69 8.26
CA MET A 135 6.01 -12.91 8.38
C MET A 135 5.80 -13.59 7.02
N LYS A 136 5.33 -14.84 7.04
CA LYS A 136 4.98 -15.56 5.82
C LYS A 136 3.79 -14.90 5.11
N THR A 137 3.84 -14.88 3.79
CA THR A 137 2.76 -14.33 2.97
C THR A 137 1.46 -15.12 3.14
N GLU A 138 1.54 -16.44 3.26
CA GLU A 138 0.40 -17.31 3.50
C GLU A 138 -0.39 -16.89 4.75
N ASP A 139 0.33 -16.69 5.86
CA ASP A 139 -0.27 -16.30 7.14
C ASP A 139 -0.93 -14.91 7.05
N PHE A 140 -0.27 -13.97 6.35
CA PHE A 140 -0.85 -12.65 6.08
C PHE A 140 -2.16 -12.77 5.29
N MET A 141 -2.15 -13.54 4.21
CA MET A 141 -3.33 -13.73 3.36
C MET A 141 -4.48 -14.41 4.10
N GLU A 142 -4.19 -15.37 4.99
CA GLU A 142 -5.19 -16.05 5.80
C GLU A 142 -5.84 -15.12 6.83
N LEU A 143 -5.02 -14.30 7.52
CA LEU A 143 -5.48 -13.39 8.57
C LEU A 143 -6.24 -12.19 8.05
N VAL A 144 -5.75 -11.58 6.98
CA VAL A 144 -6.30 -10.33 6.44
C VAL A 144 -7.42 -10.61 5.44
N ARG A 145 -7.31 -11.68 4.66
CA ARG A 145 -8.22 -12.04 3.55
C ARG A 145 -8.48 -10.87 2.61
N PRO A 146 -7.43 -10.26 2.07
CA PRO A 146 -7.58 -9.10 1.22
C PRO A 146 -8.18 -9.48 -0.13
N MET A 147 -8.84 -8.52 -0.77
CA MET A 147 -9.21 -8.65 -2.17
C MET A 147 -7.96 -8.45 -3.04
N VAL A 148 -7.57 -9.51 -3.77
CA VAL A 148 -6.37 -9.48 -4.62
C VAL A 148 -6.70 -8.82 -5.96
N LEU A 149 -5.89 -7.82 -6.33
CA LEU A 149 -6.00 -7.09 -7.58
C LEU A 149 -4.79 -7.43 -8.49
N GLU A 150 -5.07 -7.98 -9.67
CA GLU A 150 -4.06 -8.27 -10.70
C GLU A 150 -3.59 -7.00 -11.43
N GLN A 151 -4.41 -5.97 -11.41
CA GLN A 151 -4.17 -4.69 -12.08
C GLN A 151 -4.39 -3.54 -11.09
N GLY A 152 -4.10 -2.32 -11.53
CA GLY A 152 -4.22 -1.13 -10.68
C GLY A 152 -2.88 -0.68 -10.11
N PHE A 153 -1.83 -1.45 -10.31
CA PHE A 153 -0.47 -1.14 -9.87
C PHE A 153 0.53 -1.29 -11.01
N VAL A 154 1.67 -0.61 -10.91
CA VAL A 154 2.75 -0.69 -11.90
C VAL A 154 4.11 -0.65 -11.22
N LYS A 155 5.01 -1.54 -11.66
CA LYS A 155 6.41 -1.50 -11.29
C LYS A 155 7.11 -0.39 -12.10
N PRO A 156 7.83 0.56 -11.47
CA PRO A 156 8.61 1.56 -12.20
C PRO A 156 9.60 0.89 -13.17
N GLY A 157 9.77 1.48 -14.34
CA GLY A 157 10.64 0.92 -15.39
C GLY A 157 10.00 -0.13 -16.28
N THR A 158 8.75 -0.55 -16.02
CA THR A 158 8.00 -1.38 -16.97
C THR A 158 7.68 -0.54 -18.21
N GLN A 159 8.20 -0.97 -19.38
CA GLN A 159 7.93 -0.28 -20.64
C GLN A 159 6.42 -0.16 -20.87
N LYS A 160 5.98 1.06 -21.19
CA LYS A 160 4.61 1.25 -21.69
C LYS A 160 4.42 0.38 -22.93
N PRO A 161 3.34 -0.39 -23.04
CA PRO A 161 3.05 -1.12 -24.27
C PRO A 161 3.13 -0.18 -25.49
N ALA A 162 3.68 -0.64 -26.60
CA ALA A 162 3.94 0.19 -27.79
C ALA A 162 2.68 0.91 -28.31
N TRP A 163 1.47 0.39 -28.06
CA TRP A 163 0.20 1.04 -28.41
C TRP A 163 -0.12 2.28 -27.57
N LEU A 164 0.50 2.41 -26.36
CA LEU A 164 0.33 3.60 -25.52
C LEU A 164 1.26 4.74 -25.96
N CYS A 165 2.25 4.45 -26.81
CA CYS A 165 3.21 5.41 -27.35
C CYS A 165 2.75 6.07 -28.67
N ARG A 166 1.49 5.90 -29.10
CA ARG A 166 0.98 6.68 -30.23
C ARG A 166 0.99 8.15 -29.84
N LYS A 167 1.96 8.89 -30.38
CA LYS A 167 1.92 10.35 -30.41
C LYS A 167 0.57 10.74 -30.99
N ARG A 168 -0.23 11.50 -30.25
CA ARG A 168 -1.30 12.28 -30.83
C ARG A 168 -0.63 13.20 -31.84
N THR A 169 -0.79 12.90 -33.12
CA THR A 169 -0.51 13.87 -34.18
C THR A 169 -1.39 15.07 -33.92
N ALA A 170 -0.74 16.21 -33.81
CA ALA A 170 -1.38 17.49 -33.56
C ALA A 170 -2.39 17.81 -34.64
N THR A 171 -3.66 17.77 -34.27
CA THR A 171 -4.70 18.59 -34.89
C THR A 171 -5.48 19.21 -33.72
N GLY A 172 -5.37 20.53 -33.65
CA GLY A 172 -5.81 21.47 -32.68
C GLY A 172 -6.99 21.07 -31.77
N ASP A 173 -6.73 21.21 -30.48
CA ASP A 173 -7.60 22.01 -29.63
C ASP A 173 -6.87 22.28 -28.31
N THR A 174 -6.63 23.55 -28.10
CA THR A 174 -6.29 24.15 -26.82
C THR A 174 -7.44 23.95 -25.87
N LEU A 175 -7.19 23.34 -24.70
CA LEU A 175 -7.86 23.70 -23.45
C LEU A 175 -7.27 22.94 -22.24
N ALA A 176 -6.93 23.76 -21.25
CA ALA A 176 -6.77 23.47 -19.83
C ALA A 176 -5.51 22.71 -19.38
N GLU A 177 -4.50 23.49 -19.06
CA GLU A 177 -3.51 23.20 -18.03
C GLU A 177 -4.25 23.00 -16.69
N GLY A 178 -4.38 21.75 -16.27
CA GLY A 178 -4.84 21.38 -14.95
C GLY A 178 -3.69 20.80 -14.17
N HIS A 179 -3.24 21.52 -13.18
CA HIS A 179 -2.38 21.20 -12.05
C HIS A 179 -1.90 19.74 -11.98
N ALA A 180 -0.70 19.51 -12.50
CA ALA A 180 0.11 18.38 -12.07
C ALA A 180 0.67 18.71 -10.68
N ALA A 181 -0.06 18.35 -9.63
CA ALA A 181 0.49 18.34 -8.30
C ALA A 181 1.62 17.30 -8.26
N ASN A 182 2.80 17.80 -8.01
CA ASN A 182 4.04 17.04 -7.88
C ASN A 182 3.97 16.24 -6.57
N ILE A 183 3.42 15.04 -6.62
CA ILE A 183 3.43 14.11 -5.48
C ILE A 183 4.58 13.14 -5.71
N ALA A 184 5.78 13.60 -5.43
CA ALA A 184 6.93 12.75 -5.25
C ALA A 184 6.84 12.14 -3.84
N GLY A 185 6.54 10.86 -3.76
CA GLY A 185 6.75 10.14 -2.51
C GLY A 185 5.70 9.14 -2.04
N TYR A 186 4.57 8.94 -2.73
CA TYR A 186 3.59 7.93 -2.33
C TYR A 186 3.39 6.85 -3.38
#